data_22592615ec6d05c8b3e881a149992138
#
_entry.id   22592615ec6d05c8b3e881a149992138
#
_cell.length_a   1.000
_cell.length_b   1.000
_cell.length_c   1.000
_cell.angle_alpha   90.00
_cell.angle_beta   90.00
_cell.angle_gamma   90.00
#
_symmetry.space_group_name_H-M   'P 1'
#
loop_
_entity.id
_entity.type
_entity.pdbx_description
1 polymer ?
#
loop_
_entity_poly.entity_id
_entity_poly.type
_entity_poly.pdbx_seq_one_letter_code
_entity_poly.pdbx_strand_id
1 'polypeptide(L)'
;MDDDLNWNWNWKLDGDVSATTSKVMLSIAWAVQHYNFHYFFRLGDDSYFRIDKFMELFDAHQIPREKAVVGQILTADILGMSQEYPQGMGYGLTYDLCSFVSTAMPWLLDTAPEDGVVARWLFATGAKFINSPAWRSIIDGEKCDSDMVLAHKLPPEKWPDISDLGTVEC
;
A
#
# COMPACT_ATOMS: atom_id res chain seq x y z
N MET A 1 -25.19 7.82 16.08
CA MET A 1 -24.01 7.50 15.27
C MET A 1 -22.93 7.30 16.29
N ASP A 2 -22.74 6.02 16.71
CA ASP A 2 -21.89 5.71 17.86
C ASP A 2 -20.44 5.76 17.43
N ASP A 3 -19.74 6.84 17.84
CA ASP A 3 -18.31 7.08 17.64
C ASP A 3 -17.42 6.24 18.58
N ASP A 4 -17.97 5.17 19.15
CA ASP A 4 -17.31 4.34 20.16
C ASP A 4 -16.56 3.14 19.55
N LEU A 5 -15.99 3.25 18.37
CA LEU A 5 -14.86 2.41 18.00
C LEU A 5 -13.64 2.90 18.76
N ASN A 6 -13.62 2.57 20.04
CA ASN A 6 -12.45 2.75 20.88
C ASN A 6 -11.35 1.80 20.40
N TRP A 7 -10.73 2.19 19.27
CA TRP A 7 -9.54 1.56 18.74
C TRP A 7 -8.42 1.84 19.73
N ASN A 8 -8.38 1.04 20.78
CA ASN A 8 -7.31 1.09 21.77
C ASN A 8 -6.03 0.51 21.10
N TRP A 9 -5.53 1.29 20.12
CA TRP A 9 -4.25 1.02 19.47
C TRP A 9 -3.21 1.10 20.55
N ASN A 10 -2.72 -0.04 21.00
CA ASN A 10 -1.65 -0.10 21.96
C ASN A 10 -0.35 0.32 21.26
N TRP A 11 -0.11 1.64 21.19
CA TRP A 11 1.05 2.29 20.55
C TRP A 11 2.41 1.81 21.08
N LYS A 12 2.44 0.98 22.14
CA LYS A 12 3.65 0.31 22.63
C LYS A 12 4.22 -0.72 21.65
N LEU A 13 3.52 -1.00 20.54
CA LEU A 13 3.95 -1.94 19.52
C LEU A 13 4.69 -1.28 18.35
N ASP A 14 5.04 0.00 18.42
CA ASP A 14 5.71 0.75 17.35
C ASP A 14 7.13 0.26 16.99
N GLY A 15 7.62 -0.78 17.61
CA GLY A 15 8.84 -1.49 17.22
C GLY A 15 8.60 -2.94 16.82
N ASP A 16 7.35 -3.42 16.89
CA ASP A 16 7.01 -4.78 16.56
C ASP A 16 6.51 -4.86 15.11
N VAL A 17 7.30 -5.47 14.26
CA VAL A 17 7.00 -5.63 12.82
C VAL A 17 5.71 -6.45 12.62
N SER A 18 5.34 -7.32 13.56
CA SER A 18 4.08 -8.07 13.52
C SER A 18 2.87 -7.17 13.70
N ALA A 19 2.99 -6.09 14.49
CA ALA A 19 1.92 -5.13 14.68
C ALA A 19 1.54 -4.38 13.40
N THR A 20 2.48 -4.20 12.45
CA THR A 20 2.20 -3.56 11.16
C THR A 20 1.26 -4.43 10.32
N THR A 21 1.48 -5.73 10.30
CA THR A 21 0.64 -6.69 9.57
C THR A 21 -0.80 -6.68 10.12
N SER A 22 -0.98 -6.73 11.43
CA SER A 22 -2.29 -6.63 12.08
C SER A 22 -2.98 -5.30 11.77
N LYS A 23 -2.24 -4.17 11.81
CA LYS A 23 -2.78 -2.84 11.48
C LYS A 23 -3.30 -2.80 10.05
N VAL A 24 -2.55 -3.31 9.09
CA VAL A 24 -2.96 -3.34 7.67
C VAL A 24 -4.20 -4.20 7.49
N MET A 25 -4.23 -5.39 8.07
CA MET A 25 -5.36 -6.31 8.00
C MET A 25 -6.64 -5.69 8.55
N LEU A 26 -6.57 -5.09 9.75
CA LEU A 26 -7.70 -4.41 10.38
C LEU A 26 -8.16 -3.18 9.59
N SER A 27 -7.22 -2.40 9.04
CA SER A 27 -7.54 -1.22 8.22
C SER A 27 -8.27 -1.62 6.94
N ILE A 28 -7.85 -2.71 6.30
CA ILE A 28 -8.53 -3.28 5.12
C ILE A 28 -9.95 -3.73 5.50
N ALA A 29 -10.10 -4.49 6.59
CA ALA A 29 -11.40 -4.98 7.03
C ALA A 29 -12.35 -3.82 7.36
N TRP A 30 -11.86 -2.79 8.03
CA TRP A 30 -12.64 -1.59 8.34
C TRP A 30 -13.03 -0.83 7.06
N ALA A 31 -12.11 -0.64 6.12
CA ALA A 31 -12.39 0.06 4.87
C ALA A 31 -13.47 -0.67 4.04
N VAL A 32 -13.40 -2.00 3.94
CA VAL A 32 -14.39 -2.82 3.22
C VAL A 32 -15.80 -2.68 3.83
N GLN A 33 -15.89 -2.54 5.16
CA GLN A 33 -17.18 -2.41 5.85
C GLN A 33 -17.81 -1.01 5.71
N HIS A 34 -16.99 0.04 5.52
CA HIS A 34 -17.45 1.42 5.64
C HIS A 34 -17.44 2.20 4.33
N TYR A 35 -16.68 1.75 3.33
CA TYR A 35 -16.50 2.50 2.08
C TYR A 35 -16.73 1.64 0.84
N ASN A 36 -17.17 2.31 -0.22
CA ASN A 36 -17.15 1.76 -1.58
C ASN A 36 -15.96 2.40 -2.31
N PHE A 37 -15.00 1.59 -2.74
CA PHE A 37 -13.76 2.06 -3.37
C PHE A 37 -13.28 1.09 -4.46
N HIS A 38 -12.42 1.56 -5.34
CA HIS A 38 -11.75 0.71 -6.32
C HIS A 38 -10.41 0.19 -5.81
N TYR A 39 -9.68 1.03 -5.11
CA TYR A 39 -8.36 0.73 -4.57
C TYR A 39 -8.24 1.17 -3.11
N PHE A 40 -7.64 0.33 -2.31
CA PHE A 40 -7.12 0.64 -0.98
C PHE A 40 -5.61 0.83 -1.08
N PHE A 41 -5.08 1.92 -0.52
CA PHE A 41 -3.65 2.19 -0.48
C PHE A 41 -3.11 2.04 0.94
N ARG A 42 -2.07 1.22 1.07
CA ARG A 42 -1.18 1.21 2.23
C ARG A 42 0.04 2.04 1.85
N LEU A 43 0.36 3.05 2.64
CA LEU A 43 1.48 3.96 2.42
C LEU A 43 2.39 3.99 3.65
N GLY A 44 3.69 4.13 3.43
CA GLY A 44 4.63 4.48 4.49
C GLY A 44 4.44 5.93 4.93
N ASP A 45 4.78 6.23 6.18
CA ASP A 45 4.71 7.59 6.75
C ASP A 45 5.82 8.52 6.21
N ASP A 46 6.81 7.94 5.53
CA ASP A 46 7.88 8.61 4.80
C ASP A 46 7.68 8.59 3.27
N SER A 47 6.44 8.35 2.84
CA SER A 47 6.07 8.23 1.43
C SER A 47 5.12 9.34 1.01
N TYR A 48 5.45 10.02 -0.08
CA TYR A 48 4.58 11.00 -0.73
C TYR A 48 3.84 10.36 -1.89
N PHE A 49 2.50 10.40 -1.87
CA PHE A 49 1.64 9.78 -2.87
C PHE A 49 0.87 10.83 -3.67
N ARG A 50 1.00 10.77 -4.99
CA ARG A 50 0.31 11.65 -5.94
C ARG A 50 -0.94 10.96 -6.47
N ILE A 51 -2.06 11.25 -5.86
CA ILE A 51 -3.35 10.67 -6.25
C ILE A 51 -3.77 11.12 -7.67
N ASP A 52 -3.42 12.35 -8.08
CA ASP A 52 -3.65 12.87 -9.42
C ASP A 52 -3.01 11.98 -10.49
N LYS A 53 -1.74 11.63 -10.30
CA LYS A 53 -0.99 10.76 -11.21
C LYS A 53 -1.50 9.32 -11.21
N PHE A 54 -1.89 8.82 -10.05
CA PHE A 54 -2.54 7.52 -9.99
C PHE A 54 -3.84 7.51 -10.79
N MET A 55 -4.67 8.55 -10.66
CA MET A 55 -5.93 8.64 -11.38
C MET A 55 -5.74 8.74 -12.90
N GLU A 56 -4.70 9.45 -13.37
CA GLU A 56 -4.34 9.46 -14.80
C GLU A 56 -4.10 8.04 -15.33
N LEU A 57 -3.31 7.21 -14.61
CA LEU A 57 -3.04 5.82 -14.99
C LEU A 57 -4.29 4.95 -14.91
N PHE A 58 -5.14 5.17 -13.90
CA PHE A 58 -6.37 4.43 -13.70
C PHE A 58 -7.40 4.71 -14.82
N ASP A 59 -7.58 5.99 -15.18
CA ASP A 59 -8.51 6.41 -16.23
C ASP A 59 -8.02 5.99 -17.62
N ALA A 60 -6.71 5.96 -17.83
CA ALA A 60 -6.10 5.42 -19.06
C ALA A 60 -6.18 3.88 -19.15
N HIS A 61 -6.82 3.20 -18.21
CA HIS A 61 -6.96 1.73 -18.14
C HIS A 61 -5.61 0.99 -18.11
N GLN A 62 -4.55 1.66 -17.66
CA GLN A 62 -3.23 1.06 -17.50
C GLN A 62 -3.12 0.23 -16.22
N ILE A 63 -4.05 0.45 -15.27
CA ILE A 63 -4.13 -0.26 -14.00
C ILE A 63 -5.42 -1.09 -13.96
N PRO A 64 -5.35 -2.41 -13.72
CA PRO A 64 -6.52 -3.28 -13.63
C PRO A 64 -7.47 -2.86 -12.51
N ARG A 65 -8.77 -3.10 -12.69
CA ARG A 65 -9.80 -2.78 -11.69
C ARG A 65 -10.13 -3.94 -10.75
N GLU A 66 -9.56 -5.11 -10.99
CA GLU A 66 -9.80 -6.34 -10.25
C GLU A 66 -8.52 -7.17 -10.15
N LYS A 67 -8.39 -7.92 -9.08
CA LYS A 67 -7.32 -8.87 -8.80
C LYS A 67 -5.92 -8.28 -8.99
N ALA A 68 -5.73 -7.02 -8.63
CA ALA A 68 -4.46 -6.35 -8.82
C ALA A 68 -3.87 -5.84 -7.50
N VAL A 69 -2.57 -6.08 -7.37
CA VAL A 69 -1.66 -5.43 -6.43
C VAL A 69 -0.78 -4.51 -7.26
N VAL A 70 -0.80 -3.21 -7.01
CA VAL A 70 0.00 -2.24 -7.75
C VAL A 70 1.02 -1.57 -6.84
N GLY A 71 2.25 -1.44 -7.31
CA GLY A 71 3.34 -0.84 -6.54
C GLY A 71 4.69 -1.08 -7.20
N GLN A 72 5.76 -0.90 -6.47
CA GLN A 72 7.06 -1.45 -6.85
C GLN A 72 7.08 -2.92 -6.42
N ILE A 73 7.12 -3.83 -7.39
CA ILE A 73 7.08 -5.27 -7.15
C ILE A 73 8.49 -5.83 -7.15
N LEU A 74 8.81 -6.54 -6.10
CA LEU A 74 10.06 -7.25 -5.91
C LEU A 74 9.81 -8.76 -5.88
N THR A 75 10.87 -9.55 -6.02
CA THR A 75 10.84 -11.00 -5.86
C THR A 75 11.78 -11.41 -4.75
N ALA A 76 11.30 -12.19 -3.81
CA ALA A 76 12.11 -12.76 -2.75
C ALA A 76 11.60 -14.14 -2.32
N ASP A 77 12.43 -14.84 -1.55
CA ASP A 77 11.98 -16.01 -0.81
C ASP A 77 11.25 -15.56 0.46
N ILE A 78 9.96 -15.82 0.51
CA ILE A 78 9.11 -15.47 1.63
C ILE A 78 8.52 -16.75 2.20
N LEU A 79 8.88 -17.04 3.43
CA LEU A 79 8.45 -18.27 4.12
C LEU A 79 8.75 -19.56 3.31
N GLY A 80 9.94 -19.60 2.67
CA GLY A 80 10.39 -20.77 1.91
C GLY A 80 9.81 -20.90 0.52
N MET A 81 9.20 -19.85 -0.01
CA MET A 81 8.69 -19.82 -1.39
C MET A 81 9.13 -18.53 -2.09
N SER A 82 9.73 -18.68 -3.28
CA SER A 82 10.00 -17.54 -4.15
C SER A 82 8.70 -16.98 -4.69
N GLN A 83 8.42 -15.71 -4.37
CA GLN A 83 7.19 -15.04 -4.81
C GLN A 83 7.41 -13.55 -5.03
N GLU A 84 6.53 -12.98 -5.84
CA GLU A 84 6.42 -11.52 -6.00
C GLU A 84 5.73 -10.91 -4.78
N TYR A 85 6.17 -9.71 -4.39
CA TYR A 85 5.57 -8.95 -3.31
C TYR A 85 5.71 -7.45 -3.57
N PRO A 86 4.75 -6.62 -3.12
CA PRO A 86 4.87 -5.17 -3.21
C PRO A 86 5.84 -4.67 -2.15
N GLN A 87 6.67 -3.70 -2.49
CA GLN A 87 7.58 -3.09 -1.51
C GLN A 87 6.82 -2.25 -0.49
N GLY A 88 7.24 -2.33 0.78
CA GLY A 88 6.57 -1.70 1.93
C GLY A 88 6.55 -0.17 1.94
N MET A 89 7.17 0.52 0.97
CA MET A 89 7.05 1.96 0.83
C MET A 89 5.60 2.40 0.51
N GLY A 90 4.84 1.55 -0.18
CA GLY A 90 3.45 1.78 -0.48
C GLY A 90 2.96 0.94 -1.65
N TYR A 91 1.73 0.48 -1.54
CA TYR A 91 1.08 -0.31 -2.58
C TYR A 91 -0.44 -0.14 -2.56
N GLY A 92 -1.07 -0.47 -3.67
CA GLY A 92 -2.52 -0.47 -3.82
C GLY A 92 -3.07 -1.88 -4.00
N LEU A 93 -4.23 -2.14 -3.40
CA LEU A 93 -5.00 -3.38 -3.53
C LEU A 93 -6.37 -3.07 -4.09
N THR A 94 -6.84 -3.86 -5.06
CA THR A 94 -8.22 -3.75 -5.56
C THR A 94 -9.23 -4.20 -4.50
N TYR A 95 -10.47 -3.69 -4.61
CA TYR A 95 -11.54 -3.96 -3.65
C TYR A 95 -11.79 -5.47 -3.43
N ASP A 96 -11.77 -6.27 -4.48
CA ASP A 96 -12.01 -7.71 -4.39
C ASP A 96 -10.93 -8.43 -3.57
N LEU A 97 -9.65 -8.00 -3.69
CA LEU A 97 -8.57 -8.52 -2.84
C LEU A 97 -8.75 -8.08 -1.38
N CYS A 98 -9.16 -6.83 -1.15
CA CYS A 98 -9.46 -6.33 0.19
C CYS A 98 -10.64 -7.09 0.81
N SER A 99 -11.68 -7.38 0.04
CA SER A 99 -12.83 -8.18 0.48
C SER A 99 -12.43 -9.60 0.87
N PHE A 100 -11.53 -10.21 0.09
CA PHE A 100 -10.95 -11.51 0.44
C PHE A 100 -10.18 -11.44 1.78
N VAL A 101 -9.28 -10.46 1.95
CA VAL A 101 -8.51 -10.29 3.20
C VAL A 101 -9.45 -10.09 4.39
N SER A 102 -10.46 -9.22 4.26
CA SER A 102 -11.46 -8.96 5.31
C SER A 102 -12.21 -10.24 5.73
N THR A 103 -12.60 -11.06 4.76
CA THR A 103 -13.32 -12.32 5.03
C THR A 103 -12.42 -13.39 5.62
N ALA A 104 -11.19 -13.51 5.11
CA ALA A 104 -10.24 -14.54 5.51
C ALA A 104 -9.45 -14.18 6.78
N MET A 105 -9.58 -12.97 7.30
CA MET A 105 -8.81 -12.40 8.40
C MET A 105 -8.57 -13.38 9.58
N PRO A 106 -9.55 -14.16 10.07
CA PRO A 106 -9.32 -15.07 11.21
C PRO A 106 -8.33 -16.21 10.94
N TRP A 107 -8.00 -16.45 9.68
CA TRP A 107 -7.11 -17.55 9.26
C TRP A 107 -5.82 -17.09 8.59
N LEU A 108 -5.66 -15.76 8.43
CA LEU A 108 -4.46 -15.21 7.80
C LEU A 108 -3.30 -15.17 8.80
N LEU A 109 -2.11 -15.41 8.29
CA LEU A 109 -0.88 -15.28 9.09
C LEU A 109 -0.66 -13.81 9.46
N ASP A 110 -0.32 -13.58 10.72
CA ASP A 110 0.06 -12.28 11.24
C ASP A 110 1.54 -12.33 11.65
N THR A 111 2.42 -12.17 10.68
CA THR A 111 3.87 -12.24 10.84
C THR A 111 4.56 -11.10 10.08
N ALA A 112 5.87 -11.03 10.17
CA ALA A 112 6.69 -10.03 9.49
C ALA A 112 7.56 -10.67 8.38
N PRO A 113 7.98 -9.91 7.38
CA PRO A 113 7.62 -8.52 7.04
C PRO A 113 6.21 -8.42 6.44
N GLU A 114 5.53 -7.33 6.73
CA GLU A 114 4.12 -7.10 6.39
C GLU A 114 3.84 -7.22 4.89
N ASP A 115 4.62 -6.55 4.04
CA ASP A 115 4.47 -6.54 2.58
C ASP A 115 4.59 -7.94 1.95
N GLY A 116 5.55 -8.74 2.44
CA GLY A 116 5.70 -10.13 2.04
C GLY A 116 4.53 -11.01 2.49
N VAL A 117 4.03 -10.78 3.70
CA VAL A 117 2.90 -11.56 4.25
C VAL A 117 1.60 -11.22 3.52
N VAL A 118 1.35 -9.96 3.19
CA VAL A 118 0.22 -9.55 2.35
C VAL A 118 0.26 -10.25 0.98
N ALA A 119 1.42 -10.29 0.34
CA ALA A 119 1.60 -11.03 -0.89
C ALA A 119 1.26 -12.53 -0.73
N ARG A 120 1.65 -13.11 0.40
CA ARG A 120 1.36 -14.51 0.72
C ARG A 120 -0.14 -14.78 0.86
N TRP A 121 -0.89 -13.87 1.49
CA TRP A 121 -2.34 -14.00 1.58
C TRP A 121 -2.99 -14.02 0.20
N LEU A 122 -2.49 -13.19 -0.71
CA LEU A 122 -3.08 -12.99 -2.02
C LEU A 122 -2.65 -14.04 -3.07
N PHE A 123 -1.62 -14.83 -2.77
CA PHE A 123 -1.08 -15.82 -3.71
C PHE A 123 -2.16 -16.76 -4.28
N ALA A 124 -3.03 -17.29 -3.41
CA ALA A 124 -4.08 -18.23 -3.80
C ALA A 124 -5.28 -17.59 -4.52
N THR A 125 -5.37 -16.27 -4.56
CA THR A 125 -6.49 -15.54 -5.19
C THR A 125 -6.32 -15.39 -6.70
N GLY A 126 -5.13 -15.67 -7.22
CA GLY A 126 -4.74 -15.35 -8.60
C GLY A 126 -4.52 -13.86 -8.83
N ALA A 127 -4.16 -13.12 -7.77
CA ALA A 127 -3.81 -11.71 -7.85
C ALA A 127 -2.65 -11.48 -8.84
N LYS A 128 -2.76 -10.41 -9.60
CA LYS A 128 -1.71 -9.94 -10.51
C LYS A 128 -0.89 -8.86 -9.82
N PHE A 129 0.42 -9.06 -9.75
CA PHE A 129 1.34 -8.08 -9.22
C PHE A 129 1.80 -7.16 -10.36
N ILE A 130 1.39 -5.90 -10.31
CA ILE A 130 1.63 -4.91 -11.35
C ILE A 130 2.79 -4.02 -10.90
N ASN A 131 3.97 -4.27 -11.47
CA ASN A 131 5.14 -3.45 -11.22
C ASN A 131 5.01 -2.13 -11.98
N SER A 132 4.79 -1.05 -11.26
CA SER A 132 4.69 0.28 -11.85
C SER A 132 6.00 1.03 -11.68
N PRO A 133 6.65 1.47 -12.79
CA PRO A 133 7.87 2.28 -12.71
C PRO A 133 7.63 3.66 -12.08
N ALA A 134 6.37 4.07 -11.92
CA ALA A 134 5.98 5.29 -11.24
C ALA A 134 6.01 5.18 -9.70
N TRP A 135 6.21 3.99 -9.15
CA TRP A 135 6.49 3.75 -7.72
C TRP A 135 7.99 3.62 -7.53
N ARG A 136 8.63 4.57 -6.86
CA ARG A 136 10.09 4.56 -6.69
C ARG A 136 10.51 4.93 -5.28
N SER A 137 11.55 4.27 -4.80
CA SER A 137 12.33 4.75 -3.67
C SER A 137 13.31 5.81 -4.18
N ILE A 138 13.27 7.00 -3.59
CA ILE A 138 14.24 8.06 -3.91
C ILE A 138 15.52 7.72 -3.15
N ILE A 139 16.58 7.43 -3.88
CA ILE A 139 17.91 7.26 -3.32
C ILE A 139 18.55 8.65 -3.23
N ASP A 140 19.37 8.90 -2.20
CA ASP A 140 20.02 10.19 -1.95
C ASP A 140 20.58 10.83 -3.23
N GLY A 141 20.09 12.02 -3.58
CA GLY A 141 20.50 12.79 -4.74
C GLY A 141 19.71 12.55 -6.03
N GLU A 142 18.79 11.60 -6.06
CA GLU A 142 17.87 11.46 -7.19
C GLU A 142 16.81 12.56 -7.16
N LYS A 143 16.46 13.07 -8.33
CA LYS A 143 15.36 14.00 -8.48
C LYS A 143 14.06 13.22 -8.58
N CYS A 144 13.01 13.73 -7.98
CA CYS A 144 11.67 13.25 -8.30
C CYS A 144 11.39 13.45 -9.79
N ASP A 145 10.76 12.45 -10.38
CA ASP A 145 10.26 12.51 -11.74
C ASP A 145 8.82 13.02 -11.73
N SER A 146 8.46 13.89 -12.68
CA SER A 146 7.09 14.41 -12.83
C SER A 146 6.05 13.29 -12.97
N ASP A 147 6.46 12.12 -13.44
CA ASP A 147 5.60 10.97 -13.68
C ASP A 147 5.51 10.01 -12.48
N MET A 148 6.19 10.32 -11.37
CA MET A 148 6.08 9.53 -10.16
C MET A 148 4.68 9.60 -9.56
N VAL A 149 4.13 8.44 -9.22
CA VAL A 149 2.92 8.29 -8.41
C VAL A 149 3.26 8.22 -6.91
N LEU A 150 4.36 7.57 -6.57
CA LEU A 150 4.82 7.47 -5.19
C LEU A 150 6.32 7.72 -5.12
N ALA A 151 6.71 8.60 -4.23
CA ALA A 151 8.09 8.89 -3.83
C ALA A 151 8.30 8.45 -2.38
N HIS A 152 9.26 7.59 -2.14
CA HIS A 152 9.61 7.07 -0.81
C HIS A 152 10.92 7.68 -0.32
N LYS A 153 11.05 7.90 0.99
CA LYS A 153 12.19 8.57 1.65
C LYS A 153 12.39 10.01 1.20
N LEU A 154 11.29 10.68 0.86
CA LEU A 154 11.33 12.11 0.64
C LEU A 154 11.49 12.81 1.99
N PRO A 155 12.58 13.57 2.21
CA PRO A 155 12.77 14.27 3.46
C PRO A 155 11.67 15.33 3.66
N PRO A 156 11.18 15.55 4.89
CA PRO A 156 10.03 16.42 5.17
C PRO A 156 10.16 17.84 4.59
N GLU A 157 11.36 18.40 4.50
CA GLU A 157 11.63 19.71 3.91
C GLU A 157 11.42 19.78 2.40
N LYS A 158 11.32 18.63 1.74
CA LYS A 158 10.99 18.50 0.31
C LYS A 158 9.53 18.14 0.06
N TRP A 159 8.74 18.00 1.13
CA TRP A 159 7.31 17.80 0.95
C TRP A 159 6.69 19.09 0.42
N PRO A 160 5.88 19.00 -0.62
CA PRO A 160 5.23 20.18 -1.17
C PRO A 160 4.35 20.82 -0.10
N ASP A 161 4.31 22.14 -0.09
CA ASP A 161 3.29 22.85 0.68
C ASP A 161 1.91 22.40 0.17
N ILE A 162 1.01 22.07 1.10
CA ILE A 162 -0.35 21.60 0.77
C ILE A 162 -1.09 22.63 -0.11
N SER A 163 -0.68 23.88 -0.07
CA SER A 163 -1.18 24.94 -0.95
C SER A 163 -0.73 24.85 -2.41
N ASP A 164 0.35 24.10 -2.70
CA ASP A 164 0.98 24.01 -4.02
C ASP A 164 0.78 22.65 -4.71
N LEU A 165 -0.32 21.96 -4.43
CA LEU A 165 -0.64 20.63 -4.97
C LEU A 165 -0.65 20.51 -6.51
N GLY A 166 -0.33 21.57 -7.24
CA GLY A 166 -0.23 21.60 -8.70
C GLY A 166 1.19 21.67 -9.28
N THR A 167 2.21 22.00 -8.47
CA THR A 167 3.57 22.27 -8.98
C THR A 167 4.65 21.69 -8.07
N VAL A 168 4.62 20.38 -7.84
CA VAL A 168 5.74 19.74 -7.16
C VAL A 168 6.90 19.60 -8.13
N GLU A 169 7.77 20.61 -8.15
CA GLU A 169 9.15 20.38 -8.53
C GLU A 169 9.80 19.62 -7.37
N CYS A 170 9.84 18.31 -7.49
CA CYS A 170 10.61 17.46 -6.58
C CYS A 170 12.10 17.78 -6.66
#